data_4116884b5f3bf7c1ea1afffdf5a6b55d
#
_entry.id   4116884b5f3bf7c1ea1afffdf5a6b55d
#
_cell.length_a   1.000
_cell.length_b   1.000
_cell.length_c   1.000
_cell.angle_alpha   90.00
_cell.angle_beta   90.00
_cell.angle_gamma   90.00
#
_symmetry.space_group_name_H-M   'P 1'
#
loop_
_entity.id
_entity.type
_entity.pdbx_description
1 polymer ?
#
loop_
_entity_poly.entity_id
_entity_poly.type
_entity_poly.pdbx_seq_one_letter_code
_entity_poly.pdbx_strand_id
1 'polypeptide(L)'
;MGKNAMPSISDFDAWTDADEEKALEATAKTMRVKHVIKDGSVWFLAPNGRVYKLPVALSIDDFDRLSNLQSDSEQIQALKDMLAAFAGETAAEQLAKEPVMVPLNILNDYGRIISRIQGV
;
A
#
# COMPACT_ATOMS: atom_id res chain seq x y z
N MET A 1 31.93 4.42 6.43
CA MET A 1 30.95 3.98 7.34
C MET A 1 29.73 3.43 6.68
N GLY A 2 29.35 2.31 7.06
CA GLY A 2 28.24 1.63 6.46
C GLY A 2 26.90 2.16 6.95
N LYS A 3 25.87 2.00 6.10
CA LYS A 3 24.49 2.29 6.44
C LYS A 3 24.00 1.49 7.63
N ASN A 4 24.69 0.39 7.94
CA ASN A 4 24.28 -0.55 8.98
C ASN A 4 25.01 -0.33 10.30
N ALA A 5 25.68 0.82 10.44
CA ALA A 5 26.34 1.16 11.69
C ALA A 5 25.28 1.30 12.80
N MET A 6 25.51 0.59 13.88
CA MET A 6 24.62 0.65 15.04
C MET A 6 24.69 2.04 15.69
N PRO A 7 23.52 2.62 16.05
CA PRO A 7 23.54 3.88 16.80
C PRO A 7 24.26 3.72 18.13
N SER A 8 24.88 4.80 18.60
CA SER A 8 25.50 4.83 19.91
C SER A 8 24.45 5.16 20.98
N ILE A 9 24.83 4.96 22.25
CA ILE A 9 23.94 5.33 23.36
C ILE A 9 23.60 6.82 23.30
N SER A 10 24.57 7.66 22.94
CA SER A 10 24.32 9.10 22.83
C SER A 10 23.34 9.44 21.73
N ASP A 11 23.26 8.65 20.66
CA ASP A 11 22.27 8.83 19.61
C ASP A 11 20.84 8.64 20.14
N PHE A 12 20.65 7.66 21.01
CA PHE A 12 19.34 7.42 21.64
C PHE A 12 18.96 8.55 22.57
N ASP A 13 19.93 9.02 23.39
CA ASP A 13 19.67 10.10 24.33
C ASP A 13 19.37 11.43 23.65
N ALA A 14 19.98 11.67 22.50
CA ALA A 14 19.83 12.92 21.74
C ALA A 14 18.61 12.91 20.81
N TRP A 15 17.92 11.78 20.66
CA TRP A 15 16.78 11.65 19.77
C TRP A 15 15.62 12.56 20.20
N THR A 16 15.10 13.38 19.29
CA THR A 16 14.02 14.32 19.59
C THR A 16 12.78 13.96 18.76
N ASP A 17 11.65 14.56 19.14
CA ASP A 17 10.40 14.41 18.37
C ASP A 17 10.56 14.92 16.94
N ALA A 18 11.34 15.99 16.75
CA ALA A 18 11.62 16.50 15.42
C ALA A 18 12.44 15.51 14.58
N ASP A 19 13.40 14.83 15.21
CA ASP A 19 14.17 13.78 14.53
C ASP A 19 13.25 12.63 14.09
N GLU A 20 12.33 12.25 14.97
CA GLU A 20 11.37 11.18 14.66
C GLU A 20 10.47 11.55 13.50
N GLU A 21 9.93 12.77 13.47
CA GLU A 21 9.10 13.23 12.36
C GLU A 21 9.84 13.18 11.03
N LYS A 22 11.08 13.66 11.00
CA LYS A 22 11.89 13.62 9.78
C LYS A 22 12.16 12.20 9.31
N ALA A 23 12.47 11.32 10.25
CA ALA A 23 12.74 9.92 9.93
C ALA A 23 11.48 9.23 9.40
N LEU A 24 10.33 9.50 10.01
CA LEU A 24 9.06 8.93 9.57
C LEU A 24 8.68 9.43 8.18
N GLU A 25 8.85 10.72 7.90
CA GLU A 25 8.58 11.27 6.58
C GLU A 25 9.48 10.64 5.51
N ALA A 26 10.77 10.52 5.80
CA ALA A 26 11.72 9.93 4.87
C ALA A 26 11.37 8.46 4.60
N THR A 27 10.99 7.71 5.64
CA THR A 27 10.60 6.31 5.53
C THR A 27 9.30 6.18 4.75
N ALA A 28 8.31 7.02 5.05
CA ALA A 28 7.03 7.00 4.35
C ALA A 28 7.19 7.20 2.84
N LYS A 29 8.09 8.09 2.44
CA LYS A 29 8.36 8.33 1.01
C LYS A 29 8.86 7.08 0.29
N THR A 30 9.59 6.22 0.97
CA THR A 30 10.12 4.99 0.36
C THR A 30 9.05 3.93 0.13
N MET A 31 7.87 4.09 0.73
CA MET A 31 6.78 3.12 0.65
C MET A 31 5.55 3.64 -0.08
N ARG A 32 5.65 4.82 -0.70
CA ARG A 32 4.55 5.37 -1.51
C ARG A 32 4.40 4.58 -2.79
N VAL A 33 3.14 4.47 -3.22
CA VAL A 33 2.81 3.83 -4.48
C VAL A 33 2.36 4.90 -5.47
N LYS A 34 2.59 4.64 -6.75
CA LYS A 34 2.07 5.45 -7.85
C LYS A 34 1.00 4.65 -8.56
N HIS A 35 0.15 5.33 -9.31
CA HIS A 35 -0.85 4.61 -10.08
C HIS A 35 -1.12 5.27 -11.42
N VAL A 36 -1.62 4.47 -12.35
CA VAL A 36 -2.24 4.94 -13.60
C VAL A 36 -3.54 4.19 -13.77
N ILE A 37 -4.48 4.81 -14.48
CA ILE A 37 -5.76 4.19 -14.83
C ILE A 37 -5.73 3.99 -16.35
N LYS A 38 -5.85 2.74 -16.78
CA LYS A 38 -5.73 2.40 -18.18
C LYS A 38 -6.46 1.10 -18.47
N ASP A 39 -7.25 1.09 -19.54
CA ASP A 39 -7.94 -0.11 -20.02
C ASP A 39 -8.85 -0.75 -18.96
N GLY A 40 -9.57 0.08 -18.22
CA GLY A 40 -10.50 -0.40 -17.19
C GLY A 40 -9.85 -0.92 -15.92
N SER A 41 -8.57 -0.67 -15.75
CA SER A 41 -7.81 -1.13 -14.58
C SER A 41 -7.05 0.00 -13.94
N VAL A 42 -6.83 -0.12 -12.63
CA VAL A 42 -5.88 0.72 -11.92
C VAL A 42 -4.61 -0.09 -11.75
N TRP A 43 -3.50 0.47 -12.17
CA TRP A 43 -2.19 -0.16 -12.07
C TRP A 43 -1.39 0.57 -11.01
N PHE A 44 -1.02 -0.14 -9.95
CA PHE A 44 -0.23 0.44 -8.85
C PHE A 44 1.22 0.03 -9.00
N LEU A 45 2.11 1.00 -8.93
CA LEU A 45 3.55 0.76 -8.96
C LEU A 45 4.10 0.86 -7.55
N ALA A 46 4.61 -0.27 -7.05
CA ALA A 46 5.27 -0.32 -5.76
C ALA A 46 6.70 0.24 -5.85
N PRO A 47 7.28 0.69 -4.73
CA PRO A 47 8.65 1.24 -4.73
C PRO A 47 9.71 0.29 -5.28
N ASN A 48 9.50 -1.02 -5.17
CA ASN A 48 10.43 -2.02 -5.69
C ASN A 48 10.27 -2.29 -7.18
N GLY A 49 9.38 -1.57 -7.86
CA GLY A 49 9.14 -1.72 -9.30
C GLY A 49 8.07 -2.73 -9.67
N ARG A 50 7.50 -3.46 -8.72
CA ARG A 50 6.41 -4.38 -9.01
C ARG A 50 5.13 -3.62 -9.28
N VAL A 51 4.31 -4.17 -10.19
CA VAL A 51 3.04 -3.56 -10.60
C VAL A 51 1.90 -4.46 -10.18
N TYR A 52 0.87 -3.88 -9.59
CA TYR A 52 -0.32 -4.58 -9.13
C TYR A 52 -1.55 -3.99 -9.82
N LYS A 53 -2.36 -4.85 -10.39
CA LYS A 53 -3.50 -4.47 -11.24
C LYS A 53 -4.81 -4.80 -10.53
N LEU A 54 -5.68 -3.82 -10.42
CA LEU A 54 -7.01 -3.98 -9.82
C LEU A 54 -8.08 -3.42 -10.76
N PRO A 55 -9.31 -3.93 -10.69
CA PRO A 55 -10.38 -3.44 -11.56
C PRO A 55 -10.85 -2.05 -11.13
N VAL A 56 -11.17 -1.21 -12.10
CA VAL A 56 -11.85 0.06 -11.84
C VAL A 56 -13.30 -0.21 -11.45
N ALA A 57 -13.94 -1.15 -12.15
CA ALA A 57 -15.34 -1.51 -11.91
C ALA A 57 -15.42 -2.64 -10.88
N LEU A 58 -15.43 -2.26 -9.59
CA LEU A 58 -15.62 -3.22 -8.50
C LEU A 58 -17.02 -3.79 -8.53
N SER A 59 -17.13 -5.09 -8.26
CA SER A 59 -18.43 -5.72 -8.01
C SER A 59 -19.00 -5.21 -6.68
N ILE A 60 -20.32 -5.31 -6.55
CA ILE A 60 -21.00 -4.96 -5.29
C ILE A 60 -20.45 -5.80 -4.13
N ASP A 61 -20.24 -7.09 -4.39
CA ASP A 61 -19.72 -7.99 -3.37
C ASP A 61 -18.32 -7.58 -2.89
N ASP A 62 -17.44 -7.25 -3.81
CA ASP A 62 -16.08 -6.81 -3.46
C ASP A 62 -16.09 -5.47 -2.74
N PHE A 63 -16.96 -4.55 -3.17
CA PHE A 63 -17.10 -3.26 -2.50
C PHE A 63 -17.60 -3.44 -1.06
N ASP A 64 -18.63 -4.25 -0.86
CA ASP A 64 -19.17 -4.54 0.48
C ASP A 64 -18.12 -5.19 1.36
N ARG A 65 -17.35 -6.11 0.81
CA ARG A 65 -16.29 -6.81 1.53
C ARG A 65 -15.24 -5.84 2.03
N LEU A 66 -14.75 -4.95 1.18
CA LEU A 66 -13.76 -3.95 1.58
C LEU A 66 -14.33 -2.94 2.57
N SER A 67 -15.59 -2.51 2.38
CA SER A 67 -16.22 -1.48 3.18
C SER A 67 -16.54 -1.94 4.60
N ASN A 68 -16.80 -3.24 4.79
CA ASN A 68 -17.24 -3.79 6.06
C ASN A 68 -16.11 -4.30 6.94
N LEU A 69 -14.87 -4.27 6.46
CA LEU A 69 -13.73 -4.72 7.23
C LEU A 69 -13.25 -3.61 8.16
N GLN A 70 -12.87 -3.98 9.38
CA GLN A 70 -12.52 -3.02 10.42
C GLN A 70 -11.05 -2.99 10.77
N SER A 71 -10.31 -4.05 10.47
CA SER A 71 -8.88 -4.08 10.75
C SER A 71 -8.07 -3.99 9.47
N ASP A 72 -6.86 -3.44 9.58
CA ASP A 72 -5.93 -3.36 8.46
C ASP A 72 -5.58 -4.75 7.92
N SER A 73 -5.41 -5.74 8.81
CA SER A 73 -5.06 -7.09 8.37
C SER A 73 -6.18 -7.74 7.56
N GLU A 74 -7.44 -7.49 7.93
CA GLU A 74 -8.59 -7.99 7.15
C GLU A 74 -8.68 -7.30 5.79
N GLN A 75 -8.43 -5.99 5.75
CA GLN A 75 -8.43 -5.23 4.49
C GLN A 75 -7.31 -5.69 3.56
N ILE A 76 -6.11 -5.95 4.09
CA ILE A 76 -5.00 -6.48 3.32
C ILE A 76 -5.32 -7.86 2.78
N GLN A 77 -5.95 -8.73 3.60
CA GLN A 77 -6.34 -10.06 3.14
C GLN A 77 -7.37 -9.97 2.01
N ALA A 78 -8.36 -9.09 2.14
CA ALA A 78 -9.34 -8.87 1.08
C ALA A 78 -8.69 -8.35 -0.21
N LEU A 79 -7.71 -7.46 -0.08
CA LEU A 79 -6.94 -6.97 -1.24
C LEU A 79 -6.18 -8.11 -1.92
N LYS A 80 -5.55 -8.97 -1.14
CA LYS A 80 -4.85 -10.14 -1.68
C LYS A 80 -5.81 -11.08 -2.42
N ASP A 81 -6.99 -11.32 -1.85
CA ASP A 81 -7.99 -12.17 -2.47
C ASP A 81 -8.49 -11.59 -3.79
N MET A 82 -8.75 -10.28 -3.81
CA MET A 82 -9.17 -9.58 -5.03
C MET A 82 -8.07 -9.62 -6.09
N LEU A 83 -6.84 -9.42 -5.67
CA LEU A 83 -5.69 -9.43 -6.57
C LEU A 83 -5.49 -10.82 -7.15
N ALA A 84 -5.63 -11.86 -6.35
CA ALA A 84 -5.55 -13.25 -6.82
C ALA A 84 -6.62 -13.55 -7.86
N ALA A 85 -7.84 -13.11 -7.62
CA ALA A 85 -8.95 -13.33 -8.53
C ALA A 85 -8.81 -12.55 -9.84
N PHE A 86 -8.29 -11.32 -9.78
CA PHE A 86 -8.22 -10.43 -10.94
C PHE A 86 -6.91 -10.56 -11.72
N ALA A 87 -5.79 -10.74 -11.02
CA ALA A 87 -4.45 -10.72 -11.63
C ALA A 87 -3.65 -12.00 -11.42
N GLY A 88 -4.18 -12.97 -10.69
CA GLY A 88 -3.54 -14.26 -10.44
C GLY A 88 -2.90 -14.38 -9.07
N GLU A 89 -2.72 -15.61 -8.62
CA GLU A 89 -2.19 -15.90 -7.28
C GLU A 89 -0.75 -15.43 -7.10
N THR A 90 0.04 -15.45 -8.16
CA THR A 90 1.43 -14.96 -8.10
C THR A 90 1.47 -13.49 -7.67
N ALA A 91 0.56 -12.67 -8.18
CA ALA A 91 0.47 -11.26 -7.81
C ALA A 91 0.14 -11.10 -6.31
N ALA A 92 -0.79 -11.91 -5.81
CA ALA A 92 -1.14 -11.89 -4.39
C ALA A 92 0.02 -12.34 -3.51
N GLU A 93 0.77 -13.35 -3.92
CA GLU A 93 1.95 -13.83 -3.21
C GLU A 93 3.04 -12.75 -3.17
N GLN A 94 3.23 -12.04 -4.27
CA GLN A 94 4.19 -10.94 -4.34
C GLN A 94 3.78 -9.80 -3.41
N LEU A 95 2.50 -9.45 -3.39
CA LEU A 95 2.00 -8.41 -2.49
C LEU A 95 2.23 -8.78 -1.03
N ALA A 96 2.07 -10.04 -0.69
CA ALA A 96 2.27 -10.52 0.68
C ALA A 96 3.71 -10.32 1.17
N LYS A 97 4.67 -10.16 0.27
CA LYS A 97 6.07 -9.93 0.60
C LYS A 97 6.48 -8.46 0.65
N GLU A 98 5.57 -7.57 0.30
CA GLU A 98 5.84 -6.13 0.37
C GLU A 98 5.84 -5.67 1.84
N PRO A 99 6.52 -4.54 2.14
CA PRO A 99 6.32 -3.89 3.43
C PRO A 99 4.84 -3.58 3.63
N VAL A 100 4.35 -3.70 4.86
CA VAL A 100 2.92 -3.57 5.16
C VAL A 100 2.31 -2.24 4.70
N MET A 101 3.10 -1.18 4.68
CA MET A 101 2.61 0.13 4.22
C MET A 101 2.30 0.15 2.72
N VAL A 102 2.89 -0.74 1.93
CA VAL A 102 2.63 -0.78 0.48
C VAL A 102 1.18 -1.19 0.21
N PRO A 103 0.68 -2.34 0.70
CA PRO A 103 -0.75 -2.66 0.51
C PRO A 103 -1.68 -1.66 1.16
N LEU A 104 -1.32 -1.06 2.31
CA LEU A 104 -2.14 -0.03 2.94
C LEU A 104 -2.24 1.22 2.06
N ASN A 105 -1.14 1.64 1.45
CA ASN A 105 -1.14 2.77 0.53
C ASN A 105 -1.94 2.47 -0.75
N ILE A 106 -1.85 1.24 -1.26
CA ILE A 106 -2.67 0.80 -2.39
C ILE A 106 -4.15 0.90 -2.04
N LEU A 107 -4.55 0.36 -0.88
CA LEU A 107 -5.95 0.42 -0.43
C LEU A 107 -6.45 1.85 -0.30
N ASN A 108 -5.66 2.72 0.28
CA ASN A 108 -6.01 4.12 0.47
C ASN A 108 -6.22 4.83 -0.87
N ASP A 109 -5.30 4.64 -1.81
CA ASP A 109 -5.38 5.26 -3.13
C ASP A 109 -6.53 4.66 -3.94
N TYR A 110 -6.72 3.34 -3.87
CA TYR A 110 -7.80 2.65 -4.56
C TYR A 110 -9.16 3.13 -4.06
N GLY A 111 -9.33 3.27 -2.75
CA GLY A 111 -10.54 3.81 -2.17
C GLY A 111 -10.87 5.22 -2.66
N ARG A 112 -9.85 6.07 -2.76
CA ARG A 112 -10.01 7.42 -3.30
C ARG A 112 -10.43 7.42 -4.77
N ILE A 113 -9.83 6.53 -5.58
CA ILE A 113 -10.16 6.41 -7.00
C ILE A 113 -11.62 5.98 -7.16
N ILE A 114 -12.05 4.96 -6.43
CA ILE A 114 -13.43 4.48 -6.50
C ILE A 114 -14.42 5.59 -6.08
N SER A 115 -14.11 6.32 -5.02
CA SER A 115 -14.95 7.44 -4.58
C SER A 115 -15.05 8.55 -5.62
N ARG A 116 -13.96 8.85 -6.31
CA ARG A 116 -13.94 9.91 -7.32
C ARG A 116 -14.72 9.54 -8.57
N ILE A 117 -14.80 8.27 -8.92
CA ILE A 117 -15.59 7.79 -10.06
C ILE A 117 -17.06 8.16 -9.89
N GLN A 118 -17.57 8.12 -8.66
CA GLN A 118 -18.96 8.47 -8.36
C GLN A 118 -19.29 9.93 -8.68
N GLY A 119 -18.30 10.80 -8.66
CA GLY A 119 -18.49 12.24 -8.91
C GLY A 119 -18.23 12.66 -10.35
N VAL A 120 -17.93 11.73 -11.22
CA VAL A 120 -17.63 12.04 -12.62
C VAL A 120 -18.86 11.98 -13.50
#